data_18d2e16e8d102d3961b4b0f4fc95caac
#
_entry.id   18d2e16e8d102d3961b4b0f4fc95caac
#
_cell.length_a   1.000
_cell.length_b   1.000
_cell.length_c   1.000
_cell.angle_alpha   90.00
_cell.angle_beta   90.00
_cell.angle_gamma   90.00
#
_symmetry.space_group_name_H-M   'P 1'
#
loop_
_entity.id
_entity.type
_entity.pdbx_description
1 polymer ?
#
loop_
_entity_poly.entity_id
_entity_poly.type
_entity_poly.pdbx_seq_one_letter_code
_entity_poly.pdbx_strand_id
1 'polypeptide(L)'
;MEKRLNGLVSKAIKNNGVINESEVEKIFKEEELDAVYTALEEAGIDVIVDEAEDAATMSWDESKAPVTDGVKLYMREIGRIPLLSAEQEAAIGERIMKGDESAKNELVEHNLRLVISVARKYTGNAGMTFMDLVQEGNIGLMKAADKFDPSKGYKFSTYAT
;
A
#
# COMPACT_ATOMS: atom_id res chain seq x y z
N MET A 1 -10.64 15.50 -21.83
CA MET A 1 -9.49 14.69 -21.46
C MET A 1 -8.23 15.54 -21.25
N GLU A 2 -7.66 16.18 -22.26
CA GLU A 2 -6.39 16.95 -22.16
C GLU A 2 -6.33 18.00 -21.05
N LYS A 3 -7.37 18.83 -20.87
CA LYS A 3 -7.37 19.86 -19.81
C LYS A 3 -7.31 19.28 -18.39
N ARG A 4 -7.94 18.11 -18.17
CA ARG A 4 -7.93 17.41 -16.89
C ARG A 4 -6.57 16.75 -16.65
N LEU A 5 -5.99 16.16 -17.69
CA LEU A 5 -4.66 15.57 -17.66
C LEU A 5 -3.57 16.63 -17.37
N ASN A 6 -3.59 17.76 -18.06
CA ASN A 6 -2.67 18.86 -17.81
C ASN A 6 -2.77 19.44 -16.40
N GLY A 7 -3.96 19.42 -15.81
CA GLY A 7 -4.18 19.80 -14.41
C GLY A 7 -3.49 18.84 -13.45
N LEU A 8 -3.58 17.53 -13.69
CA LEU A 8 -2.90 16.49 -12.90
C LEU A 8 -1.38 16.57 -13.06
N VAL A 9 -0.88 16.68 -14.29
CA VAL A 9 0.55 16.83 -14.58
C VAL A 9 1.13 18.05 -13.85
N SER A 10 0.43 19.19 -13.88
CA SER A 10 0.86 20.40 -13.17
C SER A 10 0.88 20.23 -11.65
N LYS A 11 -0.03 19.42 -11.11
CA LYS A 11 -0.09 19.08 -9.69
C LYS A 11 1.03 18.11 -9.30
N ALA A 12 1.25 17.08 -10.11
CA ALA A 12 2.32 16.12 -9.92
C ALA A 12 3.71 16.78 -9.94
N ILE A 13 3.95 17.70 -10.86
CA ILE A 13 5.21 18.47 -10.94
C ILE A 13 5.46 19.26 -9.65
N LYS A 14 4.41 19.83 -9.04
CA LYS A 14 4.51 20.52 -7.74
C LYS A 14 4.80 19.56 -6.58
N ASN A 15 4.45 18.29 -6.73
CA ASN A 15 4.65 17.22 -5.75
C ASN A 15 5.86 16.34 -6.11
N ASN A 16 6.92 16.89 -6.67
CA ASN A 16 8.14 16.17 -7.04
C ASN A 16 7.95 15.04 -8.07
N GLY A 17 6.98 15.17 -8.96
CA GLY A 17 6.71 14.17 -10.01
C GLY A 17 5.84 12.99 -9.56
N VAL A 18 5.13 13.15 -8.45
CA VAL A 18 4.33 12.07 -7.85
C VAL A 18 2.86 12.46 -7.75
N ILE A 19 1.95 11.54 -8.05
CA ILE A 19 0.49 11.71 -7.89
C ILE A 19 -0.15 10.44 -7.31
N ASN A 20 -1.20 10.61 -6.50
CA ASN A 20 -1.92 9.49 -5.91
C ASN A 20 -2.94 8.90 -6.89
N GLU A 21 -3.01 7.56 -6.95
CA GLU A 21 -3.98 6.82 -7.79
C GLU A 21 -5.42 7.28 -7.51
N SER A 22 -5.78 7.44 -6.24
CA SER A 22 -7.11 7.91 -5.82
C SER A 22 -7.49 9.29 -6.39
N GLU A 23 -6.52 10.15 -6.68
CA GLU A 23 -6.76 11.43 -7.33
C GLU A 23 -7.02 11.28 -8.83
N VAL A 24 -6.36 10.30 -9.46
CA VAL A 24 -6.57 9.98 -10.88
C VAL A 24 -7.96 9.40 -11.07
N GLU A 25 -8.36 8.44 -10.24
CA GLU A 25 -9.67 7.77 -10.28
C GLU A 25 -10.85 8.72 -9.98
N LYS A 26 -10.66 9.73 -9.13
CA LYS A 26 -11.69 10.76 -8.85
C LYS A 26 -11.98 11.66 -10.04
N ILE A 27 -11.03 11.80 -10.96
CA ILE A 27 -11.10 12.76 -12.08
C ILE A 27 -11.47 12.06 -13.41
N PHE A 28 -11.06 10.79 -13.56
CA PHE A 28 -11.26 10.02 -14.80
C PHE A 28 -12.14 8.81 -14.55
N LYS A 29 -12.84 8.36 -15.59
CA LYS A 29 -13.65 7.14 -15.54
C LYS A 29 -12.76 5.92 -15.81
N GLU A 30 -13.21 4.76 -15.35
CA GLU A 30 -12.52 3.47 -15.49
C GLU A 30 -12.07 3.18 -16.94
N GLU A 31 -12.88 3.56 -17.93
CA GLU A 31 -12.59 3.43 -19.36
C GLU A 31 -11.47 4.35 -19.88
N GLU A 32 -11.15 5.41 -19.14
CA GLU A 32 -10.13 6.41 -19.50
C GLU A 32 -8.79 6.16 -18.77
N LEU A 33 -8.77 5.32 -17.73
CA LEU A 33 -7.63 5.14 -16.81
C LEU A 33 -6.38 4.63 -17.52
N ASP A 34 -6.50 3.62 -18.37
CA ASP A 34 -5.34 3.05 -19.09
C ASP A 34 -4.60 4.10 -19.94
N ALA A 35 -5.36 4.94 -20.64
CA ALA A 35 -4.79 6.00 -21.45
C ALA A 35 -4.16 7.12 -20.59
N VAL A 36 -4.74 7.37 -19.40
CA VAL A 36 -4.24 8.37 -18.46
C VAL A 36 -2.96 7.90 -17.79
N TYR A 37 -2.89 6.64 -17.35
CA TYR A 37 -1.68 6.06 -16.77
C TYR A 37 -0.52 6.04 -17.75
N THR A 38 -0.76 5.64 -19.00
CA THR A 38 0.24 5.69 -20.06
C THR A 38 0.77 7.11 -20.28
N ALA A 39 -0.12 8.11 -20.29
CA ALA A 39 0.27 9.50 -20.48
C ALA A 39 1.03 10.09 -19.28
N LEU A 40 0.73 9.66 -18.06
CA LEU A 40 1.46 10.06 -16.85
C LEU A 40 2.85 9.44 -16.80
N GLU A 41 2.98 8.16 -17.19
CA GLU A 41 4.26 7.47 -17.32
C GLU A 41 5.16 8.12 -18.39
N GLU A 42 4.61 8.45 -19.55
CA GLU A 42 5.32 9.19 -20.61
C GLU A 42 5.77 10.60 -20.17
N ALA A 43 5.02 11.21 -19.24
CA ALA A 43 5.37 12.50 -18.64
C ALA A 43 6.39 12.37 -17.49
N GLY A 44 6.83 11.14 -17.15
CA GLY A 44 7.77 10.89 -16.06
C GLY A 44 7.15 11.11 -14.68
N ILE A 45 5.85 10.89 -14.54
CA ILE A 45 5.11 11.04 -13.30
C ILE A 45 4.84 9.67 -12.71
N ASP A 46 5.32 9.46 -11.49
CA ASP A 46 5.06 8.23 -10.73
C ASP A 46 3.68 8.31 -10.08
N VAL A 47 2.82 7.35 -10.41
CA VAL A 47 1.52 7.18 -9.76
C VAL A 47 1.73 6.31 -8.52
N ILE A 48 1.53 6.90 -7.34
CA ILE A 48 1.59 6.18 -6.08
C ILE A 48 0.18 5.72 -5.70
N VAL A 49 0.04 4.44 -5.42
CA VAL A 49 -1.17 3.90 -4.81
C VAL A 49 -1.21 4.36 -3.35
N ASP A 50 -2.22 5.15 -2.99
CA ASP A 50 -2.37 5.67 -1.62
C ASP A 50 -3.01 4.60 -0.70
N GLU A 51 -2.34 3.45 -0.63
CA GLU A 51 -2.82 2.30 0.15
C GLU A 51 -2.85 2.56 1.67
N ALA A 52 -2.14 3.60 2.11
CA ALA A 52 -2.09 3.95 3.53
C ALA A 52 -3.40 4.58 4.04
N GLU A 53 -4.12 5.34 3.21
CA GLU A 53 -5.43 5.89 3.59
C GLU A 53 -6.52 4.82 3.50
N ASP A 54 -6.49 3.94 2.49
CA ASP A 54 -7.44 2.84 2.35
C ASP A 54 -7.29 1.79 3.46
N ALA A 55 -6.07 1.48 3.87
CA ALA A 55 -5.83 0.59 5.01
C ALA A 55 -6.31 1.20 6.34
N ALA A 56 -6.24 2.53 6.48
CA ALA A 56 -6.67 3.24 7.69
C ALA A 56 -8.20 3.46 7.74
N THR A 57 -8.84 3.65 6.57
CA THR A 57 -10.28 3.97 6.45
C THR A 57 -11.13 2.76 6.10
N MET A 58 -10.54 1.60 5.79
CA MET A 58 -11.28 0.38 5.52
C MET A 58 -12.15 0.01 6.73
N SER A 59 -13.41 0.43 6.67
CA SER A 59 -14.45 -0.19 7.45
C SER A 59 -14.53 -1.64 6.98
N TRP A 60 -14.14 -2.53 7.86
CA TRP A 60 -14.05 -3.95 7.63
C TRP A 60 -15.44 -4.53 7.35
N ASP A 61 -15.81 -4.72 6.09
CA ASP A 61 -17.02 -5.40 5.70
C ASP A 61 -16.77 -6.93 5.66
N GLU A 62 -17.06 -7.60 6.76
CA GLU A 62 -16.93 -9.06 6.90
C GLU A 62 -17.75 -9.85 5.85
N SER A 63 -18.69 -9.19 5.14
CA SER A 63 -19.63 -9.85 4.24
C SER A 63 -19.09 -10.16 2.84
N LYS A 64 -17.94 -9.58 2.46
CA LYS A 64 -17.41 -9.62 1.08
C LYS A 64 -16.27 -10.61 0.83
N ALA A 65 -15.77 -11.32 1.84
CA ALA A 65 -14.69 -12.29 1.64
C ALA A 65 -15.25 -13.73 1.62
N PRO A 66 -14.78 -14.62 0.74
CA PRO A 66 -15.03 -16.07 0.82
C PRO A 66 -14.23 -16.61 2.00
N VAL A 67 -14.82 -16.66 3.18
CA VAL A 67 -14.05 -16.69 4.42
C VAL A 67 -14.34 -17.95 5.21
N THR A 68 -13.29 -18.75 5.37
CA THR A 68 -13.23 -19.75 6.43
C THR A 68 -13.09 -19.07 7.79
N ASP A 69 -13.54 -19.71 8.87
CA ASP A 69 -13.48 -19.14 10.23
C ASP A 69 -12.04 -18.73 10.63
N GLY A 70 -11.02 -19.43 10.12
CA GLY A 70 -9.61 -19.09 10.36
C GLY A 70 -9.19 -17.75 9.75
N VAL A 71 -9.70 -17.40 8.56
CA VAL A 71 -9.42 -16.11 7.93
C VAL A 71 -10.07 -14.98 8.72
N LYS A 72 -11.31 -15.16 9.19
CA LYS A 72 -12.00 -14.18 10.05
C LYS A 72 -11.24 -13.91 11.34
N LEU A 73 -10.73 -14.97 11.97
CA LEU A 73 -9.95 -14.84 13.18
C LEU A 73 -8.66 -14.06 12.95
N TYR A 74 -7.90 -14.42 11.92
CA TYR A 74 -6.66 -13.73 11.53
C TYR A 74 -6.92 -12.24 11.28
N MET A 75 -7.93 -11.93 10.52
CA MET A 75 -8.32 -10.56 10.21
C MET A 75 -8.73 -9.76 11.44
N ARG A 76 -9.43 -10.37 12.38
CA ARG A 76 -9.81 -9.74 13.65
C ARG A 76 -8.58 -9.43 14.51
N GLU A 77 -7.60 -10.31 14.51
CA GLU A 77 -6.36 -10.12 15.28
C GLU A 77 -5.53 -8.97 14.72
N ILE A 78 -5.29 -8.95 13.41
CA ILE A 78 -4.53 -7.85 12.79
C ILE A 78 -5.26 -6.51 12.84
N GLY A 79 -6.60 -6.53 12.84
CA GLY A 79 -7.42 -5.32 12.99
C GLY A 79 -7.27 -4.62 14.35
N ARG A 80 -6.78 -5.32 15.37
CA ARG A 80 -6.51 -4.78 16.71
C ARG A 80 -5.18 -4.05 16.80
N ILE A 81 -4.27 -4.30 15.87
CA ILE A 81 -2.94 -3.68 15.85
C ILE A 81 -3.10 -2.24 15.37
N PRO A 82 -2.66 -1.25 16.15
CA PRO A 82 -2.78 0.16 15.76
C PRO A 82 -1.87 0.47 14.58
N LEU A 83 -2.25 1.45 13.76
CA LEU A 83 -1.40 1.96 12.70
C LEU A 83 -0.30 2.85 13.27
N LEU A 84 0.88 2.81 12.64
CA LEU A 84 2.00 3.67 12.99
C LEU A 84 1.82 5.07 12.38
N SER A 85 2.21 6.10 13.13
CA SER A 85 2.42 7.43 12.56
C SER A 85 3.73 7.47 11.76
N ALA A 86 3.88 8.45 10.87
CA ALA A 86 5.11 8.63 10.10
C ALA A 86 6.36 8.78 11.00
N GLU A 87 6.20 9.43 12.15
CA GLU A 87 7.27 9.60 13.14
C GLU A 87 7.66 8.27 13.79
N GLN A 88 6.66 7.42 14.10
CA GLN A 88 6.90 6.09 14.67
C GLN A 88 7.57 5.17 13.65
N GLU A 89 7.13 5.20 12.39
CA GLU A 89 7.77 4.45 11.30
C GLU A 89 9.24 4.84 11.14
N ALA A 90 9.54 6.15 11.16
CA ALA A 90 10.91 6.64 11.05
C ALA A 90 11.77 6.17 12.24
N ALA A 91 11.24 6.26 13.47
CA ALA A 91 11.96 5.82 14.66
C ALA A 91 12.24 4.31 14.64
N ILE A 92 11.27 3.50 14.20
CA ILE A 92 11.45 2.05 14.02
C ILE A 92 12.48 1.77 12.92
N GLY A 93 12.42 2.51 11.80
CA GLY A 93 13.38 2.39 10.71
C GLY A 93 14.82 2.67 11.14
N GLU A 94 15.03 3.68 11.99
CA GLU A 94 16.35 3.96 12.56
C GLU A 94 16.87 2.81 13.45
N ARG A 95 15.99 2.15 14.20
CA ARG A 95 16.35 0.97 15.00
C ARG A 95 16.74 -0.20 14.10
N ILE A 96 16.02 -0.40 12.99
CA ILE A 96 16.35 -1.43 11.98
C ILE A 96 17.74 -1.18 11.39
N MET A 97 18.07 0.05 11.05
CA MET A 97 19.40 0.41 10.52
C MET A 97 20.53 0.16 11.55
N LYS A 98 20.21 0.18 12.84
CA LYS A 98 21.15 -0.17 13.92
C LYS A 98 21.24 -1.67 14.20
N GLY A 99 20.50 -2.49 13.43
CA GLY A 99 20.52 -3.96 13.55
C GLY A 99 19.55 -4.53 14.58
N ASP A 100 18.53 -3.78 14.98
CA ASP A 100 17.50 -4.25 15.92
C ASP A 100 16.48 -5.15 15.17
N GLU A 101 16.62 -6.46 15.32
CA GLU A 101 15.71 -7.45 14.74
C GLU A 101 14.27 -7.33 15.29
N SER A 102 14.10 -6.88 16.55
CA SER A 102 12.77 -6.68 17.12
C SER A 102 12.02 -5.55 16.45
N ALA A 103 12.73 -4.51 16.01
CA ALA A 103 12.16 -3.39 15.28
C ALA A 103 11.64 -3.81 13.89
N LYS A 104 12.29 -4.77 13.22
CA LYS A 104 11.76 -5.34 11.96
C LYS A 104 10.43 -6.03 12.16
N ASN A 105 10.35 -6.87 13.19
CA ASN A 105 9.10 -7.58 13.52
C ASN A 105 7.98 -6.58 13.87
N GLU A 106 8.31 -5.55 14.64
CA GLU A 106 7.39 -4.47 14.99
C GLU A 106 6.86 -3.75 13.73
N LEU A 107 7.74 -3.38 12.80
CA LEU A 107 7.34 -2.75 11.54
C LEU A 107 6.43 -3.63 10.70
N VAL A 108 6.75 -4.92 10.56
CA VAL A 108 5.95 -5.90 9.83
C VAL A 108 4.58 -6.06 10.46
N GLU A 109 4.51 -6.26 11.78
CA GLU A 109 3.28 -6.50 12.53
C GLU A 109 2.28 -5.34 12.34
N HIS A 110 2.73 -4.11 12.46
CA HIS A 110 1.90 -2.92 12.29
C HIS A 110 1.45 -2.67 10.82
N ASN A 111 2.06 -3.36 9.85
CA ASN A 111 1.75 -3.24 8.42
C ASN A 111 1.08 -4.49 7.81
N LEU A 112 0.66 -5.47 8.62
CA LEU A 112 -0.04 -6.68 8.11
C LEU A 112 -1.34 -6.33 7.38
N ARG A 113 -2.01 -5.25 7.76
CA ARG A 113 -3.22 -4.76 7.07
C ARG A 113 -2.94 -4.35 5.62
N LEU A 114 -1.74 -3.83 5.31
CA LEU A 114 -1.32 -3.53 3.95
C LEU A 114 -1.32 -4.79 3.08
N VAL A 115 -0.81 -5.90 3.60
CA VAL A 115 -0.81 -7.20 2.89
C VAL A 115 -2.22 -7.65 2.53
N ILE A 116 -3.19 -7.45 3.42
CA ILE A 116 -4.59 -7.80 3.16
C ILE A 116 -5.16 -6.97 2.01
N SER A 117 -4.90 -5.66 1.98
CA SER A 117 -5.38 -4.78 0.93
C SER A 117 -4.82 -5.16 -0.43
N VAL A 118 -3.52 -5.45 -0.49
CA VAL A 118 -2.85 -5.91 -1.71
C VAL A 118 -3.38 -7.28 -2.14
N ALA A 119 -3.43 -8.27 -1.24
CA ALA A 119 -3.89 -9.63 -1.57
C ALA A 119 -5.31 -9.66 -2.15
N ARG A 120 -6.19 -8.76 -1.71
CA ARG A 120 -7.56 -8.64 -2.25
C ARG A 120 -7.58 -8.31 -3.74
N LYS A 121 -6.70 -7.46 -4.21
CA LYS A 121 -6.62 -7.07 -5.63
C LYS A 121 -6.24 -8.25 -6.54
N TYR A 122 -5.54 -9.24 -6.00
CA TYR A 122 -5.10 -10.43 -6.73
C TYR A 122 -6.00 -11.64 -6.56
N THR A 123 -7.03 -11.56 -5.72
CA THR A 123 -7.98 -12.66 -5.50
C THR A 123 -8.74 -12.95 -6.80
N GLY A 124 -8.75 -14.22 -7.21
CA GLY A 124 -9.41 -14.69 -8.44
C GLY A 124 -8.52 -14.75 -9.68
N ASN A 125 -7.41 -14.04 -9.74
CA ASN A 125 -6.54 -14.00 -10.92
C ASN A 125 -5.35 -14.96 -10.85
N ALA A 126 -4.89 -15.33 -9.65
CA ALA A 126 -3.64 -16.05 -9.44
C ALA A 126 -3.77 -17.58 -9.29
N GLY A 127 -4.98 -18.13 -9.31
CA GLY A 127 -5.20 -19.57 -9.00
C GLY A 127 -4.78 -19.98 -7.58
N MET A 128 -4.52 -19.01 -6.71
CA MET A 128 -4.12 -19.17 -5.31
C MET A 128 -5.31 -18.84 -4.40
N THR A 129 -5.34 -19.45 -3.22
CA THR A 129 -6.31 -19.06 -2.20
C THR A 129 -5.97 -17.68 -1.63
N PHE A 130 -6.95 -16.98 -1.07
CA PHE A 130 -6.71 -15.69 -0.41
C PHE A 130 -5.62 -15.78 0.67
N MET A 131 -5.63 -16.85 1.47
CA MET A 131 -4.60 -17.04 2.50
C MET A 131 -3.21 -17.31 1.94
N ASP A 132 -3.11 -18.00 0.80
CA ASP A 132 -1.82 -18.18 0.12
C ASP A 132 -1.25 -16.83 -0.35
N LEU A 133 -2.10 -15.98 -0.93
CA LEU A 133 -1.74 -14.62 -1.32
C LEU A 133 -1.28 -13.79 -0.11
N VAL A 134 -1.97 -13.90 1.02
CA VAL A 134 -1.59 -13.23 2.28
C VAL A 134 -0.24 -13.71 2.77
N GLN A 135 0.03 -15.02 2.75
CA GLN A 135 1.32 -15.56 3.18
C GLN A 135 2.47 -15.09 2.27
N GLU A 136 2.28 -15.11 0.96
CA GLU A 136 3.26 -14.56 0.01
C GLU A 136 3.49 -13.06 0.24
N GLY A 137 2.43 -12.31 0.46
CA GLY A 137 2.50 -10.89 0.80
C GLY A 137 3.26 -10.64 2.12
N ASN A 138 3.04 -11.45 3.15
CA ASN A 138 3.77 -11.36 4.41
C ASN A 138 5.28 -11.61 4.22
N ILE A 139 5.65 -12.57 3.38
CA ILE A 139 7.06 -12.82 3.03
C ILE A 139 7.65 -11.61 2.30
N GLY A 140 6.90 -11.02 1.37
CA GLY A 140 7.29 -9.78 0.69
C GLY A 140 7.48 -8.62 1.66
N LEU A 141 6.55 -8.46 2.59
CA LEU A 141 6.60 -7.40 3.62
C LEU A 141 7.84 -7.54 4.53
N MET A 142 8.18 -8.76 4.96
CA MET A 142 9.42 -9.01 5.73
C MET A 142 10.67 -8.63 4.95
N LYS A 143 10.74 -8.99 3.67
CA LYS A 143 11.87 -8.62 2.80
C LYS A 143 11.95 -7.11 2.58
N ALA A 144 10.80 -6.42 2.51
CA ALA A 144 10.76 -4.97 2.43
C ALA A 144 11.27 -4.31 3.73
N ALA A 145 10.88 -4.85 4.90
CA ALA A 145 11.36 -4.35 6.20
C ALA A 145 12.89 -4.47 6.33
N ASP A 146 13.49 -5.55 5.82
CA ASP A 146 14.95 -5.72 5.82
C ASP A 146 15.70 -4.65 5.02
N LYS A 147 15.06 -4.05 4.04
CA LYS A 147 15.66 -3.10 3.11
C LYS A 147 15.15 -1.66 3.29
N PHE A 148 14.25 -1.46 4.25
CA PHE A 148 13.65 -0.15 4.47
C PHE A 148 14.64 0.86 4.99
N ASP A 149 14.71 2.00 4.31
CA ASP A 149 15.58 3.13 4.64
C ASP A 149 14.73 4.39 4.90
N PRO A 150 14.50 4.76 6.16
CA PRO A 150 13.68 5.92 6.51
C PRO A 150 14.31 7.25 6.08
N SER A 151 15.63 7.29 5.78
CA SER A 151 16.30 8.52 5.34
C SER A 151 15.84 9.03 3.99
N LYS A 152 15.21 8.16 3.20
CA LYS A 152 14.66 8.49 1.87
C LYS A 152 13.34 9.28 1.91
N GLY A 153 12.71 9.43 3.08
CA GLY A 153 11.59 10.33 3.31
C GLY A 153 10.22 9.82 2.83
N TYR A 154 10.10 8.58 2.34
CA TYR A 154 8.82 7.97 2.01
C TYR A 154 8.34 7.03 3.12
N LYS A 155 7.02 6.81 3.19
CA LYS A 155 6.41 5.87 4.13
C LYS A 155 6.79 4.43 3.77
N PHE A 156 6.84 3.56 4.77
CA PHE A 156 7.10 2.14 4.56
C PHE A 156 6.09 1.49 3.61
N SER A 157 4.80 1.84 3.72
CA SER A 157 3.75 1.34 2.84
C SER A 157 4.03 1.60 1.35
N THR A 158 4.53 2.80 1.03
CA THR A 158 4.90 3.17 -0.36
C THR A 158 6.03 2.31 -0.91
N TYR A 159 6.99 1.94 -0.06
CA TYR A 159 8.12 1.11 -0.46
C TYR A 159 7.77 -0.38 -0.53
N ALA A 160 6.88 -0.86 0.34
CA ALA A 160 6.57 -2.28 0.50
C ALA A 160 5.55 -2.81 -0.54
N THR A 161 4.78 -1.93 -1.19
CA THR A 161 3.85 -2.28 -2.25
C THR A 161 4.55 -2.63 -3.53
#